data_06143806f6e6fd63bafda6299427a64c
#
_entry.id   06143806f6e6fd63bafda6299427a64c
#
_cell.length_a   1.000
_cell.length_b   1.000
_cell.length_c   1.000
_cell.angle_alpha   90.00
_cell.angle_beta   90.00
_cell.angle_gamma   90.00
#
_symmetry.space_group_name_H-M   'P 1'
#
loop_
_entity.id
_entity.type
_entity.pdbx_description
1 polymer ?
#
loop_
_entity_poly.entity_id
_entity_poly.type
_entity_poly.pdbx_seq_one_letter_code
_entity_poly.pdbx_strand_id
1 'polypeptide(L)'
;MRKQWLMCLLWLPLSAFAAVTNEFTLDNGLKVVVREDQRSPVVVAQVWYKIGSSYEQFGSTGLSHALEHMMFKGTPKVPTGEFSRLVSFLGGEDNAFTTDDYTAYYQLYSNTRLPLALELEADRMVNLTLDETEFKQEIKVVMEERRQRTDDSPQGLAFERFQSVAMLTTPTRNPTIGW
;
A
#
# COMPACT_ATOMS: atom_id res chain seq x y z
N MET A 1 -46.92 -29.93 42.11
CA MET A 1 -46.69 -28.50 41.96
C MET A 1 -45.32 -28.28 41.29
N ARG A 2 -45.30 -28.01 39.98
CA ARG A 2 -44.07 -27.78 39.21
C ARG A 2 -43.79 -26.27 39.25
N LYS A 3 -42.68 -25.85 39.84
CA LYS A 3 -42.19 -24.47 39.81
C LYS A 3 -41.52 -24.25 38.45
N GLN A 4 -42.16 -23.45 37.58
CA GLN A 4 -41.55 -22.91 36.36
C GLN A 4 -40.67 -21.72 36.76
N TRP A 5 -39.37 -21.86 36.53
CA TRP A 5 -38.43 -20.74 36.61
C TRP A 5 -38.47 -20.00 35.27
N LEU A 6 -39.04 -18.79 35.25
CA LEU A 6 -38.90 -17.85 34.13
C LEU A 6 -37.49 -17.28 34.16
N MET A 7 -36.67 -17.71 33.23
CA MET A 7 -35.33 -17.13 32.99
C MET A 7 -35.53 -15.89 32.11
N CYS A 8 -35.58 -14.69 32.75
CA CYS A 8 -35.54 -13.44 32.03
C CYS A 8 -34.13 -13.25 31.46
N LEU A 9 -33.93 -13.50 30.15
CA LEU A 9 -32.75 -13.06 29.41
C LEU A 9 -32.78 -11.54 29.34
N LEU A 10 -31.93 -10.89 30.14
CA LEU A 10 -31.62 -9.47 30.02
C LEU A 10 -30.85 -9.27 28.69
N TRP A 11 -31.55 -8.78 27.68
CA TRP A 11 -30.94 -8.22 26.47
C TRP A 11 -30.29 -6.89 26.86
N LEU A 12 -28.98 -6.91 27.15
CA LEU A 12 -28.19 -5.71 27.21
C LEU A 12 -27.96 -5.27 25.76
N PRO A 13 -28.32 -4.03 25.37
CA PRO A 13 -27.94 -3.53 24.05
C PRO A 13 -26.40 -3.44 23.99
N LEU A 14 -25.78 -4.27 23.16
CA LEU A 14 -24.40 -4.04 22.75
C LEU A 14 -24.40 -2.75 21.93
N SER A 15 -24.01 -1.66 22.54
CA SER A 15 -23.72 -0.43 21.82
C SER A 15 -22.51 -0.69 20.93
N ALA A 16 -22.75 -0.98 19.64
CA ALA A 16 -21.70 -1.02 18.64
C ALA A 16 -21.21 0.43 18.46
N PHE A 17 -20.07 0.76 19.05
CA PHE A 17 -19.37 2.00 18.72
C PHE A 17 -18.87 1.89 17.29
N ALA A 18 -19.59 2.49 16.35
CA ALA A 18 -19.09 2.68 15.01
C ALA A 18 -17.89 3.63 15.07
N ALA A 19 -16.74 3.19 14.52
CA ALA A 19 -15.58 4.06 14.42
C ALA A 19 -15.94 5.30 13.60
N VAL A 20 -15.66 6.48 14.15
CA VAL A 20 -15.92 7.76 13.47
C VAL A 20 -14.91 7.90 12.34
N THR A 21 -15.41 8.10 11.12
CA THR A 21 -14.57 8.39 9.95
C THR A 21 -14.80 9.86 9.57
N ASN A 22 -13.72 10.63 9.52
CA ASN A 22 -13.72 12.02 9.09
C ASN A 22 -13.03 12.11 7.72
N GLU A 23 -13.65 12.83 6.79
CA GLU A 23 -13.09 13.09 5.46
C GLU A 23 -13.04 14.58 5.21
N PHE A 24 -11.92 15.07 4.68
CA PHE A 24 -11.75 16.45 4.24
C PHE A 24 -10.73 16.53 3.11
N THR A 25 -10.68 17.67 2.45
CA THR A 25 -9.73 17.93 1.36
C THR A 25 -8.87 19.14 1.75
N LEU A 26 -7.55 19.00 1.59
CA LEU A 26 -6.60 20.09 1.79
C LEU A 26 -6.65 21.08 0.61
N ASP A 27 -6.11 22.29 0.79
CA ASP A 27 -6.10 23.33 -0.24
C ASP A 27 -5.37 22.90 -1.54
N ASN A 28 -4.41 21.98 -1.44
CA ASN A 28 -3.72 21.39 -2.59
C ASN A 28 -4.50 20.27 -3.29
N GLY A 29 -5.73 19.96 -2.87
CA GLY A 29 -6.59 18.94 -3.44
C GLY A 29 -6.37 17.53 -2.86
N LEU A 30 -5.46 17.33 -1.90
CA LEU A 30 -5.26 16.03 -1.27
C LEU A 30 -6.48 15.67 -0.41
N LYS A 31 -7.12 14.56 -0.71
CA LYS A 31 -8.21 14.00 0.11
C LYS A 31 -7.60 13.27 1.31
N VAL A 32 -8.04 13.63 2.50
CA VAL A 32 -7.62 13.02 3.76
C VAL A 32 -8.81 12.28 4.38
N VAL A 33 -8.56 11.05 4.81
CA VAL A 33 -9.52 10.21 5.51
C VAL A 33 -8.90 9.83 6.86
N VAL A 34 -9.56 10.19 7.95
CA VAL A 34 -9.13 9.86 9.31
C VAL A 34 -10.16 8.95 9.95
N ARG A 35 -9.74 7.76 10.33
CA ARG A 35 -10.57 6.79 11.07
C ARG A 35 -9.95 6.56 12.45
N GLU A 36 -10.66 6.98 13.49
CA GLU A 36 -10.23 6.76 14.86
C GLU A 36 -10.58 5.34 15.33
N ASP A 37 -9.59 4.68 15.93
CA ASP A 37 -9.76 3.40 16.62
C ASP A 37 -8.88 3.40 17.87
N GLN A 38 -9.50 3.48 19.04
CA GLN A 38 -8.81 3.62 20.32
C GLN A 38 -8.49 2.29 21.02
N ARG A 39 -8.70 1.15 20.33
CA ARG A 39 -8.47 -0.18 20.93
C ARG A 39 -6.98 -0.49 21.13
N SER A 40 -6.10 0.18 20.40
CA SER A 40 -4.66 0.00 20.49
C SER A 40 -3.92 1.33 20.27
N PRO A 41 -2.79 1.60 20.97
CA PRO A 41 -2.03 2.83 20.82
C PRO A 41 -1.12 2.84 19.57
N VAL A 42 -1.65 2.41 18.42
CA VAL A 42 -0.95 2.37 17.14
C VAL A 42 -1.61 3.29 16.11
N VAL A 43 -0.85 3.68 15.10
CA VAL A 43 -1.35 4.42 13.95
C VAL A 43 -0.84 3.78 12.67
N VAL A 44 -1.70 3.71 11.67
CA VAL A 44 -1.34 3.38 10.29
C VAL A 44 -1.50 4.65 9.46
N ALA A 45 -0.40 5.18 8.93
CA ALA A 45 -0.40 6.24 7.94
C ALA A 45 -0.33 5.60 6.55
N GLN A 46 -1.22 6.01 5.64
CA GLN A 46 -1.29 5.48 4.28
C GLN A 46 -1.39 6.62 3.27
N VAL A 47 -0.67 6.48 2.16
CA VAL A 47 -0.81 7.36 0.99
C VAL A 47 -1.20 6.50 -0.21
N TRP A 48 -2.28 6.90 -0.90
CA TRP A 48 -2.85 6.18 -2.01
C TRP A 48 -2.78 7.02 -3.27
N TYR A 49 -2.07 6.52 -4.28
CA TYR A 49 -1.99 7.12 -5.60
C TYR A 49 -2.97 6.39 -6.53
N LYS A 50 -3.82 7.14 -7.22
CA LYS A 50 -4.73 6.60 -8.24
C LYS A 50 -3.98 6.33 -9.54
N ILE A 51 -2.98 5.47 -9.47
CA ILE A 51 -2.15 5.03 -10.59
C ILE A 51 -1.73 3.58 -10.35
N GLY A 52 -1.83 2.76 -11.38
CA GLY A 52 -1.46 1.35 -11.36
C GLY A 52 -1.34 0.83 -12.79
N SER A 53 -1.24 -0.48 -12.96
CA SER A 53 -0.96 -1.09 -14.28
C SER A 53 -2.02 -0.81 -15.34
N SER A 54 -3.28 -0.51 -14.96
CA SER A 54 -4.34 -0.17 -15.91
C SER A 54 -4.17 1.21 -16.57
N TYR A 55 -3.32 2.07 -16.02
CA TYR A 55 -3.00 3.40 -16.58
C TYR A 55 -1.76 3.38 -17.49
N GLU A 56 -1.08 2.24 -17.58
CA GLU A 56 0.15 2.11 -18.34
C GLU A 56 -0.13 1.92 -19.84
N GLN A 57 0.77 2.46 -20.66
CA GLN A 57 0.67 2.32 -22.11
C GLN A 57 1.29 1.01 -22.55
N PHE A 58 0.80 0.49 -23.69
CA PHE A 58 1.40 -0.68 -24.33
C PHE A 58 2.88 -0.41 -24.67
N GLY A 59 3.75 -1.34 -24.29
CA GLY A 59 5.21 -1.21 -24.44
C GLY A 59 5.91 -0.56 -23.25
N SER A 60 5.17 -0.15 -22.21
CA SER A 60 5.73 0.45 -20.99
C SER A 60 5.04 -0.10 -19.74
N THR A 61 4.80 -1.43 -19.74
CA THR A 61 4.16 -2.12 -18.62
C THR A 61 5.12 -2.30 -17.45
N GLY A 62 4.59 -2.29 -16.22
CA GLY A 62 5.36 -2.43 -14.99
C GLY A 62 5.97 -1.12 -14.46
N LEU A 63 5.69 0.03 -15.07
CA LEU A 63 6.23 1.32 -14.62
C LEU A 63 5.73 1.72 -13.24
N SER A 64 4.44 1.46 -12.95
CA SER A 64 3.86 1.78 -11.63
C SER A 64 4.53 0.98 -10.53
N HIS A 65 4.78 -0.29 -10.76
CA HIS A 65 5.47 -1.18 -9.84
C HIS A 65 6.97 -0.81 -9.71
N ALA A 66 7.63 -0.51 -10.81
CA ALA A 66 9.01 -0.03 -10.78
C ALA A 66 9.14 1.29 -9.99
N LEU A 67 8.17 2.21 -10.13
CA LEU A 67 8.14 3.44 -9.35
C LEU A 67 7.87 3.15 -7.87
N GLU A 68 7.01 2.17 -7.54
CA GLU A 68 6.81 1.72 -6.16
C GLU A 68 8.15 1.38 -5.51
N HIS A 69 9.00 0.57 -6.15
CA HIS A 69 10.33 0.24 -5.67
C HIS A 69 11.23 1.47 -5.55
N MET A 70 11.21 2.36 -6.55
CA MET A 70 12.03 3.57 -6.55
C MET A 70 11.64 4.55 -5.44
N MET A 71 10.40 4.54 -4.96
CA MET A 71 9.96 5.38 -3.85
C MET A 71 10.68 5.08 -2.52
N PHE A 72 11.37 3.95 -2.41
CA PHE A 72 12.22 3.60 -1.27
C PHE A 72 13.71 3.95 -1.47
N LYS A 73 14.07 4.52 -2.64
CA LYS A 73 15.47 4.83 -2.98
C LYS A 73 15.93 6.21 -2.52
N GLY A 74 15.07 6.90 -1.77
CA GLY A 74 15.48 8.05 -0.97
C GLY A 74 15.24 9.40 -1.59
N THR A 75 15.52 10.38 -0.75
CA THR A 75 15.45 11.81 -1.00
C THR A 75 16.75 12.45 -0.53
N PRO A 76 17.00 13.73 -0.80
CA PRO A 76 18.15 14.46 -0.22
C PRO A 76 18.14 14.46 1.32
N LYS A 77 16.95 14.36 1.94
CA LYS A 77 16.78 14.34 3.41
C LYS A 77 16.95 12.93 3.98
N VAL A 78 16.44 11.92 3.28
CA VAL A 78 16.47 10.51 3.70
C VAL A 78 17.10 9.70 2.57
N PRO A 79 18.43 9.49 2.58
CA PRO A 79 19.15 8.79 1.51
C PRO A 79 18.70 7.33 1.32
N THR A 80 19.11 6.72 0.21
CA THR A 80 18.87 5.32 -0.14
C THR A 80 19.17 4.38 1.03
N GLY A 81 18.24 3.49 1.33
CA GLY A 81 18.33 2.50 2.41
C GLY A 81 18.01 3.03 3.81
N GLU A 82 17.92 4.35 3.99
CA GLU A 82 17.67 4.94 5.30
C GLU A 82 16.19 4.97 5.68
N PHE A 83 15.27 4.99 4.71
CA PHE A 83 13.84 5.09 5.00
C PHE A 83 13.35 3.93 5.88
N SER A 84 13.40 2.70 5.39
CA SER A 84 12.95 1.51 6.14
C SER A 84 13.82 1.23 7.36
N ARG A 85 15.13 1.59 7.30
CA ARG A 85 16.01 1.51 8.46
C ARG A 85 15.55 2.43 9.59
N LEU A 86 15.17 3.67 9.28
CA LEU A 86 14.66 4.64 10.24
C LEU A 86 13.31 4.19 10.80
N VAL A 87 12.40 3.72 9.94
CA VAL A 87 11.09 3.17 10.35
C VAL A 87 11.29 2.04 11.35
N SER A 88 12.11 1.05 11.02
CA SER A 88 12.40 -0.11 11.88
C SER A 88 13.10 0.29 13.18
N PHE A 89 14.07 1.22 13.13
CA PHE A 89 14.75 1.74 14.32
C PHE A 89 13.79 2.39 15.32
N LEU A 90 12.72 3.00 14.81
CA LEU A 90 11.69 3.65 15.63
C LEU A 90 10.56 2.71 16.03
N GLY A 91 10.71 1.41 15.78
CA GLY A 91 9.75 0.37 16.15
C GLY A 91 8.52 0.33 15.24
N GLY A 92 8.64 0.83 14.00
CA GLY A 92 7.60 0.79 12.98
C GLY A 92 7.83 -0.29 11.93
N GLU A 93 6.86 -0.39 11.05
CA GLU A 93 6.89 -1.22 9.83
C GLU A 93 6.44 -0.38 8.65
N ASP A 94 7.04 -0.56 7.50
CA ASP A 94 6.65 0.08 6.25
C ASP A 94 6.56 -0.94 5.12
N ASN A 95 5.66 -0.67 4.19
CA ASN A 95 5.56 -1.46 2.96
C ASN A 95 4.77 -0.67 1.91
N ALA A 96 4.69 -1.26 0.70
CA ALA A 96 3.88 -0.75 -0.39
C ALA A 96 3.28 -1.90 -1.20
N PHE A 97 2.34 -1.57 -2.06
CA PHE A 97 1.82 -2.49 -3.07
C PHE A 97 1.20 -1.73 -4.23
N THR A 98 1.37 -2.28 -5.42
CA THR A 98 0.76 -1.80 -6.66
C THR A 98 -0.30 -2.79 -7.13
N THR A 99 -1.44 -2.25 -7.57
CA THR A 99 -2.52 -3.00 -8.19
C THR A 99 -2.77 -2.50 -9.62
N ASP A 100 -3.87 -2.94 -10.22
CA ASP A 100 -4.29 -2.43 -11.53
C ASP A 100 -4.64 -0.93 -11.47
N ASP A 101 -5.28 -0.46 -10.39
CA ASP A 101 -5.88 0.87 -10.33
C ASP A 101 -5.20 1.85 -9.38
N TYR A 102 -4.37 1.36 -8.47
CA TYR A 102 -3.72 2.21 -7.46
C TYR A 102 -2.42 1.61 -6.95
N THR A 103 -1.56 2.50 -6.44
CA THR A 103 -0.36 2.18 -5.67
C THR A 103 -0.49 2.78 -4.29
N ALA A 104 -0.24 2.00 -3.24
CA ALA A 104 -0.36 2.46 -1.87
C ALA A 104 0.92 2.20 -1.10
N TYR A 105 1.26 3.15 -0.24
CA TYR A 105 2.38 3.08 0.71
C TYR A 105 1.81 3.18 2.12
N TYR A 106 2.34 2.44 3.06
CA TYR A 106 1.89 2.52 4.44
C TYR A 106 3.03 2.38 5.43
N GLN A 107 2.82 3.01 6.57
CA GLN A 107 3.71 2.93 7.73
C GLN A 107 2.85 2.65 8.97
N LEU A 108 3.27 1.69 9.77
CA LEU A 108 2.67 1.34 11.06
C LEU A 108 3.62 1.78 12.18
N TYR A 109 3.10 2.53 13.15
CA TYR A 109 3.87 2.99 14.30
C TYR A 109 3.05 3.01 15.59
N SER A 110 3.72 3.29 16.71
CA SER A 110 3.04 3.87 17.88
C SER A 110 2.39 5.20 17.49
N ASN A 111 1.20 5.48 18.00
CA ASN A 111 0.42 6.69 17.68
C ASN A 111 1.20 8.00 17.88
N THR A 112 2.18 8.03 18.80
CA THR A 112 3.05 9.18 19.03
C THR A 112 3.97 9.52 17.84
N ARG A 113 4.11 8.63 16.87
CA ARG A 113 4.99 8.78 15.70
C ARG A 113 4.25 9.24 14.43
N LEU A 114 2.95 9.50 14.49
CA LEU A 114 2.18 9.98 13.33
C LEU A 114 2.81 11.22 12.65
N PRO A 115 3.28 12.26 13.37
CA PRO A 115 3.92 13.40 12.72
C PRO A 115 5.13 13.03 11.88
N LEU A 116 5.96 12.08 12.35
CA LEU A 116 7.11 11.58 11.59
C LEU A 116 6.68 10.80 10.35
N ALA A 117 5.67 9.93 10.47
CA ALA A 117 5.15 9.19 9.32
C ALA A 117 4.68 10.14 8.22
N LEU A 118 3.93 11.18 8.58
CA LEU A 118 3.46 12.19 7.63
C LEU A 118 4.61 13.01 7.03
N GLU A 119 5.64 13.34 7.81
CA GLU A 119 6.82 14.05 7.33
C GLU A 119 7.61 13.22 6.30
N LEU A 120 7.83 11.93 6.56
CA LEU A 120 8.52 11.03 5.66
C LEU A 120 7.74 10.83 4.34
N GLU A 121 6.41 10.68 4.43
CA GLU A 121 5.56 10.57 3.22
C GLU A 121 5.57 11.86 2.41
N ALA A 122 5.40 13.02 3.05
CA ALA A 122 5.44 14.31 2.36
C ALA A 122 6.79 14.56 1.68
N ASP A 123 7.89 14.17 2.32
CA ASP A 123 9.24 14.31 1.75
C ASP A 123 9.40 13.46 0.49
N ARG A 124 9.08 12.17 0.54
CA ARG A 124 9.21 11.31 -0.65
C ARG A 124 8.23 11.65 -1.77
N MET A 125 7.06 12.20 -1.46
CA MET A 125 6.11 12.68 -2.48
C MET A 125 6.66 13.83 -3.34
N VAL A 126 7.52 14.68 -2.77
CA VAL A 126 7.99 15.91 -3.41
C VAL A 126 9.45 15.84 -3.81
N ASN A 127 10.28 15.18 -3.01
CA ASN A 127 11.73 15.24 -3.10
C ASN A 127 12.38 13.91 -3.52
N LEU A 128 11.59 12.95 -4.04
CA LEU A 128 12.11 11.67 -4.50
C LEU A 128 13.28 11.87 -5.48
N THR A 129 14.39 11.19 -5.21
CA THR A 129 15.54 11.18 -6.11
C THR A 129 15.46 9.95 -7.02
N LEU A 130 15.27 10.20 -8.31
CA LEU A 130 15.31 9.15 -9.34
C LEU A 130 16.71 9.06 -9.92
N ASP A 131 17.58 8.32 -9.25
CA ASP A 131 18.96 8.08 -9.72
C ASP A 131 18.98 6.95 -10.75
N GLU A 132 19.68 7.15 -11.86
CA GLU A 132 19.76 6.17 -12.95
C GLU A 132 20.46 4.88 -12.52
N THR A 133 21.45 4.96 -11.65
CA THR A 133 22.22 3.80 -11.16
C THR A 133 21.34 2.96 -10.24
N GLU A 134 20.64 3.61 -9.31
CA GLU A 134 19.66 2.96 -8.43
C GLU A 134 18.54 2.31 -9.26
N PHE A 135 18.00 3.01 -10.26
CA PHE A 135 16.99 2.46 -11.15
C PHE A 135 17.45 1.20 -11.88
N LYS A 136 18.68 1.22 -12.44
CA LYS A 136 19.24 0.04 -13.13
C LYS A 136 19.46 -1.15 -12.20
N GLN A 137 19.74 -0.91 -10.93
CA GLN A 137 19.86 -1.97 -9.93
C GLN A 137 18.50 -2.50 -9.56
N GLU A 138 17.52 -1.61 -9.33
CA GLU A 138 16.20 -1.98 -8.87
C GLU A 138 15.39 -2.73 -9.94
N ILE A 139 15.54 -2.40 -11.21
CA ILE A 139 14.95 -3.16 -12.30
C ILE A 139 15.40 -4.63 -12.28
N LYS A 140 16.66 -4.91 -11.89
CA LYS A 140 17.11 -6.30 -11.73
C LYS A 140 16.40 -7.02 -10.58
N VAL A 141 16.08 -6.29 -9.50
CA VAL A 141 15.30 -6.82 -8.37
C VAL A 141 13.88 -7.13 -8.84
N VAL A 142 13.23 -6.21 -9.56
CA VAL A 142 11.89 -6.42 -10.13
C VAL A 142 11.87 -7.60 -11.12
N MET A 143 12.91 -7.75 -11.95
CA MET A 143 13.05 -8.90 -12.86
C MET A 143 13.18 -10.21 -12.09
N GLU A 144 13.93 -10.23 -11.00
CA GLU A 144 14.07 -11.42 -10.15
C GLU A 144 12.76 -11.75 -9.42
N GLU A 145 12.05 -10.73 -8.95
CA GLU A 145 10.72 -10.89 -8.38
C GLU A 145 9.74 -11.47 -9.39
N ARG A 146 9.73 -10.97 -10.64
CA ARG A 146 8.93 -11.53 -11.72
C ARG A 146 9.28 -12.99 -11.93
N ARG A 147 10.56 -13.34 -12.00
CA ARG A 147 11.01 -14.70 -12.14
C ARG A 147 10.43 -15.61 -11.05
N GLN A 148 10.57 -15.19 -9.79
CA GLN A 148 10.11 -15.99 -8.65
C GLN A 148 8.60 -16.10 -8.54
N ARG A 149 7.86 -15.01 -8.79
CA ARG A 149 6.39 -14.98 -8.63
C ARG A 149 5.64 -15.53 -9.83
N THR A 150 6.20 -15.39 -11.04
CA THR A 150 5.51 -15.71 -12.27
C THR A 150 6.24 -16.79 -13.05
N ASP A 151 7.48 -16.55 -13.49
CA ASP A 151 8.15 -17.41 -14.49
C ASP A 151 8.48 -18.80 -13.94
N ASP A 152 8.93 -18.90 -12.69
CA ASP A 152 9.22 -20.15 -11.98
C ASP A 152 7.96 -20.77 -11.31
N SER A 153 6.80 -20.09 -11.41
CA SER A 153 5.53 -20.55 -10.83
C SER A 153 4.57 -21.02 -11.93
N PRO A 154 4.29 -22.33 -12.05
CA PRO A 154 3.32 -22.83 -13.02
C PRO A 154 1.93 -22.19 -12.89
N GLN A 155 1.51 -21.92 -11.64
CA GLN A 155 0.24 -21.25 -11.36
C GLN A 155 0.30 -19.76 -11.76
N GLY A 156 1.40 -19.07 -11.48
CA GLY A 156 1.64 -17.69 -11.87
C GLY A 156 1.58 -17.51 -13.39
N LEU A 157 2.32 -18.34 -14.13
CA LEU A 157 2.29 -18.36 -15.60
C LEU A 157 0.90 -18.67 -16.17
N ALA A 158 0.21 -19.65 -15.60
CA ALA A 158 -1.13 -20.03 -16.07
C ALA A 158 -2.12 -18.88 -15.84
N PHE A 159 -2.06 -18.23 -14.70
CA PHE A 159 -2.93 -17.09 -14.36
C PHE A 159 -2.64 -15.89 -15.26
N GLU A 160 -1.37 -15.51 -15.44
CA GLU A 160 -0.97 -14.41 -16.32
C GLU A 160 -1.44 -14.62 -17.76
N ARG A 161 -1.24 -15.82 -18.31
CA ARG A 161 -1.71 -16.18 -19.65
C ARG A 161 -3.24 -16.15 -19.76
N PHE A 162 -3.91 -16.69 -18.75
CA PHE A 162 -5.37 -16.63 -18.69
C PHE A 162 -5.87 -15.18 -18.67
N GLN A 163 -5.32 -14.33 -17.82
CA GLN A 163 -5.68 -12.92 -17.70
C GLN A 163 -5.44 -12.17 -19.01
N SER A 164 -4.29 -12.39 -19.65
CA SER A 164 -3.93 -11.74 -20.91
C SER A 164 -4.87 -12.07 -22.07
N VAL A 165 -5.52 -13.24 -22.04
CA VAL A 165 -6.49 -13.68 -23.06
C VAL A 165 -7.92 -13.32 -22.65
N ALA A 166 -8.27 -13.45 -21.37
CA ALA A 166 -9.62 -13.16 -20.88
C ALA A 166 -9.94 -11.66 -20.89
N MET A 167 -8.93 -10.82 -20.69
CA MET A 167 -9.06 -9.35 -20.53
C MET A 167 -8.58 -8.58 -21.77
N LEU A 168 -8.81 -9.10 -22.97
CA LEU A 168 -8.28 -8.56 -24.23
C LEU A 168 -8.56 -7.08 -24.48
N THR A 169 -9.69 -6.57 -23.99
CA THR A 169 -10.16 -5.21 -24.26
C THR A 169 -9.89 -4.22 -23.11
N THR A 170 -9.28 -4.68 -22.02
CA THR A 170 -9.00 -3.87 -20.84
C THR A 170 -7.51 -3.81 -20.56
N PRO A 171 -6.99 -2.68 -20.01
CA PRO A 171 -5.59 -2.56 -19.61
C PRO A 171 -5.16 -3.60 -18.57
N THR A 172 -6.10 -4.10 -17.76
CA THR A 172 -5.87 -5.15 -16.74
C THR A 172 -5.38 -6.49 -17.31
N ARG A 173 -5.32 -6.62 -18.66
CA ARG A 173 -4.64 -7.73 -19.32
C ARG A 173 -3.14 -7.79 -19.04
N ASN A 174 -2.53 -6.64 -18.74
CA ASN A 174 -1.11 -6.54 -18.47
C ASN A 174 -0.84 -6.89 -17.01
N PRO A 175 0.20 -7.68 -16.70
CA PRO A 175 0.55 -7.95 -15.33
C PRO A 175 1.09 -6.68 -14.65
N THR A 176 0.76 -6.48 -13.39
CA THR A 176 1.21 -5.32 -12.59
C THR A 176 2.74 -5.21 -12.55
N ILE A 177 3.44 -6.35 -12.51
CA ILE A 177 4.91 -6.37 -12.54
C ILE A 177 5.50 -6.05 -13.92
N GLY A 178 4.68 -5.99 -14.96
CA GLY A 178 5.10 -5.79 -16.35
C GLY A 178 5.45 -7.10 -17.07
N TRP A 179 5.55 -6.99 -18.41
CA TRP A 179 5.98 -8.07 -19.30
C TRP A 179 7.50 -8.20 -19.36
#